data_9b6ab6e6a7fdb7a7bdf28ac69abc43ae
#
_entry.id   9b6ab6e6a7fdb7a7bdf28ac69abc43ae
#
_cell.length_a   1.000
_cell.length_b   1.000
_cell.length_c   1.000
_cell.angle_alpha   90.00
_cell.angle_beta   90.00
_cell.angle_gamma   90.00
#
_symmetry.space_group_name_H-M   'P 1'
#
loop_
_entity.id
_entity.type
_entity.pdbx_description
1 polymer ?
#
loop_
_entity_poly.entity_id
_entity_poly.type
_entity_poly.pdbx_seq_one_letter_code
_entity_poly.pdbx_strand_id
1 'polypeptide(L)'
;LSTHGSNYARNNFKLNIYNESIENHLKKNIKYDLIIMADVMEHFSDPYKVLSQINKLLNQNGKLILTTFNIDSLYAKFTGKNYHWIIPFHMVYFSNKTLEIFGLNNNLKLVKIINDPRYTSFGYLIEKLNLIFPKLGFLFNILSKINFLKNINVKVDLKDLKIYYFEKISD
;
A
#
# COMPACT_ATOMS: atom_id res chain seq x y z
N LEU A 1 10.56 13.56 -5.81
CA LEU A 1 10.64 12.49 -6.81
C LEU A 1 12.10 12.12 -7.07
N SER A 2 12.40 10.81 -7.12
CA SER A 2 13.77 10.31 -7.28
C SER A 2 14.22 10.36 -8.74
N THR A 3 15.08 11.31 -9.08
CA THR A 3 15.68 11.39 -10.43
C THR A 3 16.55 10.16 -10.72
N HIS A 4 17.31 9.69 -9.71
CA HIS A 4 18.13 8.49 -9.85
C HIS A 4 17.29 7.24 -10.17
N GLY A 5 16.23 6.98 -9.39
CA GLY A 5 15.34 5.84 -9.61
C GLY A 5 14.62 5.91 -10.96
N SER A 6 14.16 7.10 -11.35
CA SER A 6 13.51 7.30 -12.65
C SER A 6 14.46 7.04 -13.83
N ASN A 7 15.71 7.51 -13.74
CA ASN A 7 16.71 7.26 -14.79
C ASN A 7 17.10 5.78 -14.83
N TYR A 8 17.27 5.14 -13.68
CA TYR A 8 17.54 3.70 -13.62
C TYR A 8 16.45 2.88 -14.31
N ALA A 9 15.18 3.18 -14.01
CA ALA A 9 14.05 2.47 -14.60
C ALA A 9 13.94 2.68 -16.12
N ARG A 10 14.16 3.91 -16.60
CA ARG A 10 14.19 4.18 -18.06
C ARG A 10 15.31 3.44 -18.77
N ASN A 11 16.52 3.47 -18.20
CA ASN A 11 17.70 2.93 -18.86
C ASN A 11 17.73 1.40 -18.86
N ASN A 12 17.36 0.77 -17.75
CA ASN A 12 17.47 -0.68 -17.57
C ASN A 12 16.22 -1.44 -18.03
N PHE A 13 15.04 -0.85 -17.83
CA PHE A 13 13.77 -1.54 -18.13
C PHE A 13 13.00 -0.93 -19.30
N LYS A 14 13.53 0.13 -19.93
CA LYS A 14 12.89 0.84 -21.05
C LYS A 14 11.46 1.32 -20.75
N LEU A 15 11.20 1.63 -19.47
CA LEU A 15 9.89 2.08 -19.03
C LEU A 15 9.68 3.56 -19.37
N ASN A 16 8.45 3.93 -19.72
CA ASN A 16 8.05 5.31 -19.87
C ASN A 16 7.77 5.92 -18.50
N ILE A 17 8.71 6.68 -17.96
CA ILE A 17 8.65 7.24 -16.61
C ILE A 17 8.46 8.77 -16.69
N TYR A 18 7.40 9.25 -16.08
CA TYR A 18 7.15 10.67 -15.82
C TYR A 18 7.62 11.00 -14.39
N ASN A 19 8.77 11.67 -14.26
CA ASN A 19 9.31 12.09 -12.96
C ASN A 19 8.75 13.45 -12.55
N GLU A 20 7.45 13.51 -12.29
CA GLU A 20 6.70 14.75 -12.01
C GLU A 20 5.61 14.51 -10.97
N SER A 21 5.05 15.58 -10.41
CA SER A 21 3.88 15.48 -9.52
C SER A 21 2.60 15.17 -10.30
N ILE A 22 1.58 14.68 -9.61
CA ILE A 22 0.26 14.42 -10.21
C ILE A 22 -0.32 15.71 -10.82
N GLU A 23 -0.13 16.86 -10.14
CA GLU A 23 -0.59 18.16 -10.61
C GLU A 23 0.04 18.53 -11.96
N ASN A 24 1.31 18.28 -12.13
CA ASN A 24 1.99 18.55 -13.40
C ASN A 24 1.59 17.54 -14.48
N HIS A 25 1.37 16.30 -14.09
CA HIS A 25 0.90 15.27 -15.03
C HIS A 25 -0.50 15.58 -15.56
N LEU A 26 -1.40 16.10 -14.73
CA LEU A 26 -2.75 16.53 -15.13
C LEU A 26 -2.75 17.57 -16.26
N LYS A 27 -1.72 18.44 -16.33
CA LYS A 27 -1.61 19.46 -17.38
C LYS A 27 -1.39 18.88 -18.78
N LYS A 28 -1.01 17.61 -18.88
CA LYS A 28 -0.77 16.92 -20.14
C LYS A 28 -2.06 16.40 -20.80
N ASN A 29 -3.19 16.44 -20.10
CA ASN A 29 -4.48 15.93 -20.55
C ASN A 29 -4.46 14.46 -21.00
N ILE A 30 -3.51 13.67 -20.45
CA ILE A 30 -3.44 12.22 -20.68
C ILE A 30 -4.45 11.54 -19.77
N LYS A 31 -5.17 10.56 -20.31
CA LYS A 31 -6.14 9.75 -19.56
C LYS A 31 -5.73 8.29 -19.58
N TYR A 32 -6.20 7.56 -18.58
CA TYR A 32 -5.87 6.15 -18.36
C TYR A 32 -7.12 5.32 -18.13
N ASP A 33 -7.11 4.09 -18.63
CA ASP A 33 -8.17 3.11 -18.35
C ASP A 33 -7.94 2.42 -17.01
N LEU A 34 -6.68 2.37 -16.58
CA LEU A 34 -6.28 1.77 -15.31
C LEU A 34 -5.19 2.62 -14.65
N ILE A 35 -5.39 2.94 -13.38
CA ILE A 35 -4.36 3.53 -12.52
C ILE A 35 -4.11 2.57 -11.36
N ILE A 36 -2.84 2.33 -11.05
CA ILE A 36 -2.42 1.51 -9.91
C ILE A 36 -1.62 2.36 -8.93
N MET A 37 -2.05 2.36 -7.68
CA MET A 37 -1.37 3.03 -6.56
C MET A 37 -0.96 1.96 -5.55
N ALA A 38 0.30 1.53 -5.60
CA ALA A 38 0.80 0.46 -4.76
C ALA A 38 1.56 1.03 -3.55
N ASP A 39 0.97 0.92 -2.37
CA ASP A 39 1.57 1.34 -1.09
C ASP A 39 2.08 2.80 -1.14
N VAL A 40 1.25 3.74 -1.61
CA VAL A 40 1.60 5.17 -1.75
C VAL A 40 0.58 6.12 -1.14
N MET A 41 -0.68 5.70 -1.00
CA MET A 41 -1.76 6.59 -0.56
C MET A 41 -1.57 7.08 0.88
N GLU A 42 -1.02 6.24 1.74
CA GLU A 42 -0.70 6.53 3.14
C GLU A 42 0.39 7.59 3.34
N HIS A 43 1.16 7.89 2.29
CA HIS A 43 2.23 8.88 2.33
C HIS A 43 1.78 10.29 1.92
N PHE A 44 0.54 10.46 1.45
CA PHE A 44 0.03 11.77 1.09
C PHE A 44 -0.58 12.48 2.30
N SER A 45 -0.29 13.77 2.43
CA SER A 45 -0.89 14.63 3.46
C SER A 45 -2.37 14.91 3.20
N ASP A 46 -2.80 14.90 1.94
CA ASP A 46 -4.19 15.09 1.52
C ASP A 46 -4.61 14.00 0.52
N PRO A 47 -4.94 12.80 1.02
CA PRO A 47 -5.36 11.69 0.16
C PRO A 47 -6.70 11.93 -0.53
N TYR A 48 -7.56 12.78 0.03
CA TYR A 48 -8.83 13.14 -0.60
C TYR A 48 -8.60 13.92 -1.90
N LYS A 49 -7.72 14.93 -1.85
CA LYS A 49 -7.29 15.68 -3.05
C LYS A 49 -6.66 14.77 -4.09
N VAL A 50 -5.84 13.80 -3.66
CA VAL A 50 -5.20 12.84 -4.56
C VAL A 50 -6.25 12.01 -5.29
N LEU A 51 -7.28 11.48 -4.61
CA LEU A 51 -8.36 10.73 -5.27
C LEU A 51 -9.12 11.58 -6.29
N SER A 52 -9.35 12.86 -5.99
CA SER A 52 -9.93 13.80 -6.96
C SER A 52 -9.07 13.94 -8.22
N GLN A 53 -7.75 14.03 -8.05
CA GLN A 53 -6.81 14.11 -9.17
C GLN A 53 -6.77 12.80 -9.98
N ILE A 54 -6.79 11.65 -9.31
CA ILE A 54 -6.86 10.32 -9.94
C ILE A 54 -8.14 10.19 -10.77
N ASN A 55 -9.29 10.60 -10.22
CA ASN A 55 -10.54 10.59 -11.00
C ASN A 55 -10.41 11.40 -12.30
N LYS A 56 -9.76 12.59 -12.22
CA LYS A 56 -9.52 13.43 -13.42
C LYS A 56 -8.60 12.77 -14.43
N LEU A 57 -7.69 11.89 -14.01
CA LEU A 57 -6.80 11.13 -14.90
C LEU A 57 -7.44 9.88 -15.50
N LEU A 58 -8.52 9.36 -14.92
CA LEU A 58 -9.22 8.19 -15.44
C LEU A 58 -10.14 8.54 -16.61
N ASN A 59 -10.15 7.67 -17.61
CA ASN A 59 -11.19 7.62 -18.64
C ASN A 59 -12.56 7.33 -18.03
N GLN A 60 -13.63 7.48 -18.81
CA GLN A 60 -14.96 6.95 -18.49
C GLN A 60 -14.84 5.44 -18.30
N ASN A 61 -15.46 4.89 -17.22
CA ASN A 61 -15.34 3.49 -16.80
C ASN A 61 -13.92 3.05 -16.44
N GLY A 62 -12.98 4.00 -16.28
CA GLY A 62 -11.62 3.72 -15.85
C GLY A 62 -11.57 3.17 -14.42
N LYS A 63 -10.52 2.43 -14.11
CA LYS A 63 -10.37 1.70 -12.84
C LYS A 63 -9.17 2.19 -12.06
N LEU A 64 -9.33 2.22 -10.73
CA LEU A 64 -8.22 2.43 -9.80
C LEU A 64 -8.02 1.17 -8.97
N ILE A 65 -6.80 0.66 -8.94
CA ILE A 65 -6.36 -0.37 -7.99
C ILE A 65 -5.47 0.33 -6.97
N LEU A 66 -5.84 0.22 -5.70
CA LEU A 66 -5.12 0.83 -4.59
C LEU A 66 -4.71 -0.25 -3.60
N THR A 67 -3.42 -0.32 -3.23
CA THR A 67 -2.99 -1.13 -2.09
C THR A 67 -2.60 -0.25 -0.92
N THR A 68 -3.06 -0.61 0.27
CA THR A 68 -2.69 0.01 1.54
C THR A 68 -3.13 -0.89 2.69
N PHE A 69 -2.76 -0.53 3.92
CA PHE A 69 -3.19 -1.27 5.11
C PHE A 69 -4.53 -0.76 5.66
N ASN A 70 -5.25 -1.68 6.30
CA ASN A 70 -6.51 -1.39 6.99
C ASN A 70 -6.28 -1.35 8.51
N ILE A 71 -6.38 -0.15 9.10
CA ILE A 71 -6.21 0.06 10.54
C ILE A 71 -7.29 -0.64 11.38
N ASP A 72 -8.44 -0.97 10.77
CA ASP A 72 -9.51 -1.72 11.43
C ASP A 72 -9.33 -3.24 11.41
N SER A 73 -8.23 -3.75 10.84
CA SER A 73 -7.93 -5.17 10.88
C SER A 73 -7.79 -5.70 12.31
N LEU A 74 -8.10 -6.98 12.52
CA LEU A 74 -7.94 -7.61 13.84
C LEU A 74 -6.49 -7.54 14.32
N TYR A 75 -5.53 -7.68 13.40
CA TYR A 75 -4.12 -7.57 13.72
C TYR A 75 -3.73 -6.16 14.18
N ALA A 76 -4.17 -5.12 13.49
CA ALA A 76 -3.91 -3.74 13.90
C ALA A 76 -4.54 -3.43 15.28
N LYS A 77 -5.77 -3.87 15.51
CA LYS A 77 -6.47 -3.72 16.81
C LYS A 77 -5.77 -4.46 17.94
N PHE A 78 -5.29 -5.68 17.69
CA PHE A 78 -4.59 -6.48 18.69
C PHE A 78 -3.23 -5.87 19.05
N THR A 79 -2.47 -5.39 18.07
CA THR A 79 -1.14 -4.81 18.30
C THR A 79 -1.19 -3.36 18.78
N GLY A 80 -2.28 -2.65 18.54
CA GLY A 80 -2.50 -1.27 18.99
C GLY A 80 -1.34 -0.36 18.61
N LYS A 81 -0.74 0.33 19.58
CA LYS A 81 0.41 1.23 19.35
C LYS A 81 1.66 0.54 18.79
N ASN A 82 1.74 -0.79 18.90
CA ASN A 82 2.85 -1.59 18.37
C ASN A 82 2.56 -2.12 16.95
N TYR A 83 1.49 -1.67 16.32
CA TYR A 83 1.21 -2.02 14.93
C TYR A 83 2.36 -1.56 14.04
N HIS A 84 2.99 -2.50 13.35
CA HIS A 84 4.27 -2.28 12.67
C HIS A 84 4.21 -1.29 11.50
N TRP A 85 3.02 -0.97 11.00
CA TRP A 85 2.82 0.08 10.00
C TRP A 85 2.68 1.49 10.59
N ILE A 86 2.66 1.64 11.94
CA ILE A 86 2.74 2.96 12.57
C ILE A 86 4.20 3.43 12.53
N ILE A 87 4.54 4.10 11.46
CA ILE A 87 5.90 4.63 11.19
C ILE A 87 5.82 6.11 10.81
N PRO A 88 6.90 6.88 11.00
CA PRO A 88 6.89 8.33 10.77
C PRO A 88 6.53 8.78 9.35
N PHE A 89 6.70 7.89 8.35
CA PHE A 89 6.43 8.21 6.94
C PHE A 89 4.97 7.95 6.53
N HIS A 90 4.18 7.27 7.35
CA HIS A 90 2.75 7.06 7.10
C HIS A 90 1.95 8.19 7.74
N MET A 91 1.46 9.10 6.91
CA MET A 91 0.75 10.29 7.36
C MET A 91 -0.72 10.02 7.67
N VAL A 92 -1.30 9.02 7.00
CA VAL A 92 -2.73 8.68 7.10
C VAL A 92 -2.93 7.18 7.25
N TYR A 93 -3.91 6.80 8.06
CA TYR A 93 -4.30 5.41 8.31
C TYR A 93 -5.76 5.22 7.88
N PHE A 94 -5.99 4.26 6.99
CA PHE A 94 -7.31 4.05 6.41
C PHE A 94 -8.05 2.89 7.06
N SER A 95 -9.36 3.04 7.17
CA SER A 95 -10.29 1.93 7.29
C SER A 95 -10.93 1.64 5.93
N ASN A 96 -11.53 0.45 5.76
CA ASN A 96 -12.30 0.14 4.56
C ASN A 96 -13.40 1.18 4.32
N LYS A 97 -14.09 1.58 5.40
CA LYS A 97 -15.18 2.58 5.35
C LYS A 97 -14.68 3.96 4.93
N THR A 98 -13.51 4.38 5.44
CA THR A 98 -12.94 5.69 5.08
C THR A 98 -12.59 5.74 3.59
N LEU A 99 -11.96 4.69 3.06
CA LEU A 99 -11.62 4.61 1.64
C LEU A 99 -12.87 4.54 0.74
N GLU A 100 -13.91 3.83 1.16
CA GLU A 100 -15.18 3.80 0.44
C GLU A 100 -15.81 5.19 0.35
N ILE A 101 -15.89 5.92 1.49
CA ILE A 101 -16.43 7.27 1.53
C ILE A 101 -15.59 8.24 0.69
N PHE A 102 -14.26 8.17 0.80
CA PHE A 102 -13.36 9.01 0.01
C PHE A 102 -13.50 8.75 -1.48
N GLY A 103 -13.65 7.47 -1.85
CA GLY A 103 -13.92 7.05 -3.23
C GLY A 103 -15.22 7.64 -3.74
N LEU A 104 -16.33 7.39 -3.05
CA LEU A 104 -17.67 7.87 -3.46
C LEU A 104 -17.72 9.40 -3.62
N ASN A 105 -17.15 10.15 -2.68
CA ASN A 105 -17.10 11.60 -2.75
C ASN A 105 -16.21 12.13 -3.90
N ASN A 106 -15.44 11.26 -4.54
CA ASN A 106 -14.61 11.58 -5.69
C ASN A 106 -15.07 10.82 -6.96
N ASN A 107 -16.33 10.41 -7.05
CA ASN A 107 -16.91 9.67 -8.17
C ASN A 107 -16.16 8.36 -8.50
N LEU A 108 -15.65 7.69 -7.47
CA LEU A 108 -14.99 6.39 -7.53
C LEU A 108 -15.74 5.40 -6.65
N LYS A 109 -16.43 4.43 -7.25
CA LYS A 109 -17.17 3.39 -6.52
C LYS A 109 -16.23 2.26 -6.13
N LEU A 110 -16.15 1.95 -4.85
CA LEU A 110 -15.45 0.76 -4.37
C LEU A 110 -16.25 -0.49 -4.75
N VAL A 111 -15.69 -1.35 -5.60
CA VAL A 111 -16.38 -2.55 -6.12
C VAL A 111 -15.90 -3.85 -5.50
N LYS A 112 -14.63 -3.88 -5.02
CA LYS A 112 -14.06 -5.08 -4.44
C LYS A 112 -12.93 -4.75 -3.48
N ILE A 113 -12.82 -5.55 -2.41
CA ILE A 113 -11.68 -5.55 -1.49
C ILE A 113 -11.17 -7.00 -1.39
N ILE A 114 -9.87 -7.19 -1.54
CA ILE A 114 -9.23 -8.49 -1.31
C ILE A 114 -8.04 -8.33 -0.36
N ASN A 115 -7.63 -9.42 0.30
CA ASN A 115 -6.41 -9.42 1.09
C ASN A 115 -5.20 -9.40 0.15
N ASP A 116 -4.12 -8.77 0.60
CA ASP A 116 -2.82 -8.77 -0.06
C ASP A 116 -1.78 -9.52 0.80
N PRO A 117 -1.77 -10.85 0.78
CA PRO A 117 -0.80 -11.61 1.56
C PRO A 117 0.61 -11.39 1.02
N ARG A 118 1.56 -11.19 1.93
CA ARG A 118 2.96 -10.97 1.58
C ARG A 118 3.80 -12.21 1.84
N TYR A 119 4.79 -12.44 0.98
CA TYR A 119 5.82 -13.43 1.24
C TYR A 119 6.98 -12.75 1.97
N THR A 120 7.40 -13.34 3.07
CA THR A 120 8.53 -12.84 3.85
C THR A 120 9.42 -13.99 4.30
N SER A 121 10.69 -13.70 4.55
CA SER A 121 11.56 -14.74 5.11
C SER A 121 11.17 -15.04 6.56
N PHE A 122 11.31 -16.30 6.93
CA PHE A 122 11.05 -16.73 8.31
C PHE A 122 11.94 -15.98 9.31
N GLY A 123 13.17 -15.64 8.92
CA GLY A 123 14.07 -14.81 9.72
C GLY A 123 13.49 -13.44 10.03
N TYR A 124 12.96 -12.74 9.01
CA TYR A 124 12.30 -11.46 9.21
C TYR A 124 11.04 -11.58 10.10
N LEU A 125 10.27 -12.65 9.93
CA LEU A 125 9.10 -12.89 10.78
C LEU A 125 9.50 -13.05 12.25
N ILE A 126 10.57 -13.81 12.54
CA ILE A 126 11.10 -13.97 13.89
C ILE A 126 11.52 -12.62 14.50
N GLU A 127 12.21 -11.78 13.73
CA GLU A 127 12.60 -10.44 14.20
C GLU A 127 11.38 -9.59 14.56
N LYS A 128 10.34 -9.62 13.73
CA LYS A 128 9.09 -8.88 14.01
C LYS A 128 8.33 -9.44 15.23
N LEU A 129 8.28 -10.76 15.38
CA LEU A 129 7.68 -11.38 16.56
C LEU A 129 8.44 -11.05 17.84
N ASN A 130 9.75 -10.93 17.77
CA ASN A 130 10.58 -10.51 18.90
C ASN A 130 10.27 -9.07 19.35
N LEU A 131 10.00 -8.16 18.39
CA LEU A 131 9.57 -6.79 18.69
C LEU A 131 8.18 -6.73 19.34
N ILE A 132 7.26 -7.57 18.87
CA ILE A 132 5.86 -7.60 19.39
C ILE A 132 5.80 -8.29 20.75
N PHE A 133 6.58 -9.37 20.93
CA PHE A 133 6.59 -10.20 22.14
C PHE A 133 8.00 -10.29 22.76
N PRO A 134 8.56 -9.18 23.31
CA PRO A 134 9.93 -9.15 23.83
C PRO A 134 10.17 -10.17 24.97
N LYS A 135 9.13 -10.51 25.74
CA LYS A 135 9.21 -11.53 26.80
C LYS A 135 9.52 -12.94 26.27
N LEU A 136 9.23 -13.22 25.00
CA LEU A 136 9.53 -14.48 24.32
C LEU A 136 10.82 -14.41 23.50
N GLY A 137 11.57 -13.31 23.60
CA GLY A 137 12.78 -13.04 22.80
C GLY A 137 13.84 -14.14 22.88
N PHE A 138 13.95 -14.82 24.04
CA PHE A 138 14.86 -15.95 24.19
C PHE A 138 14.54 -17.09 23.19
N LEU A 139 13.25 -17.46 23.06
CA LEU A 139 12.81 -18.49 22.11
C LEU A 139 13.06 -18.07 20.66
N PHE A 140 12.73 -16.83 20.34
CA PHE A 140 12.94 -16.29 19.01
C PHE A 140 14.43 -16.21 18.63
N ASN A 141 15.30 -15.90 19.60
CA ASN A 141 16.75 -15.88 19.39
C ASN A 141 17.33 -17.29 19.14
N ILE A 142 16.77 -18.33 19.74
CA ILE A 142 17.14 -19.72 19.44
C ILE A 142 16.74 -20.06 17.99
N LEU A 143 15.51 -19.78 17.61
CA LEU A 143 15.00 -20.03 16.26
C LEU A 143 15.79 -19.25 15.20
N SER A 144 16.19 -18.02 15.52
CA SER A 144 16.99 -17.17 14.60
C SER A 144 18.39 -17.69 14.33
N LYS A 145 18.92 -18.60 15.15
CA LYS A 145 20.25 -19.23 14.93
C LYS A 145 20.22 -20.37 13.90
N ILE A 146 19.04 -20.86 13.55
CA ILE A 146 18.89 -21.97 12.59
C ILE A 146 18.95 -21.37 11.17
N ASN A 147 20.14 -21.37 10.56
CA ASN A 147 20.38 -20.73 9.27
C ASN A 147 19.48 -21.26 8.14
N PHE A 148 19.15 -22.55 8.14
CA PHE A 148 18.24 -23.13 7.15
C PHE A 148 16.85 -22.49 7.18
N LEU A 149 16.32 -22.19 8.38
CA LEU A 149 14.98 -21.63 8.53
C LEU A 149 14.91 -20.16 8.09
N LYS A 150 15.99 -19.40 8.25
CA LYS A 150 15.97 -17.95 7.96
C LYS A 150 15.56 -17.61 6.54
N ASN A 151 15.95 -18.44 5.58
CA ASN A 151 15.75 -18.20 4.15
C ASN A 151 14.46 -18.82 3.61
N ILE A 152 13.69 -19.52 4.44
CA ILE A 152 12.39 -20.05 4.03
C ILE A 152 11.42 -18.88 3.85
N ASN A 153 10.86 -18.74 2.66
CA ASN A 153 9.78 -17.80 2.42
C ASN A 153 8.46 -18.38 2.90
N VAL A 154 7.82 -17.67 3.79
CA VAL A 154 6.48 -18.01 4.31
C VAL A 154 5.46 -16.98 3.83
N LYS A 155 4.28 -17.45 3.49
CA LYS A 155 3.15 -16.59 3.16
C LYS A 155 2.51 -16.12 4.47
N VAL A 156 2.47 -14.81 4.67
CA VAL A 156 1.84 -14.18 5.82
C VAL A 156 0.62 -13.39 5.36
N ASP A 157 -0.54 -13.73 5.89
CA ASP A 157 -1.80 -13.01 5.65
C ASP A 157 -2.40 -12.59 7.01
N LEU A 158 -2.03 -11.41 7.47
CA LEU A 158 -2.55 -10.80 8.68
C LEU A 158 -3.90 -10.09 8.44
N LYS A 159 -4.38 -10.13 7.19
CA LYS A 159 -5.62 -9.51 6.72
C LYS A 159 -5.68 -7.99 6.95
N ASP A 160 -4.53 -7.39 7.16
CA ASP A 160 -4.37 -5.94 7.33
C ASP A 160 -3.99 -5.23 6.03
N LEU A 161 -3.21 -5.88 5.17
CA LEU A 161 -2.93 -5.37 3.83
C LEU A 161 -4.08 -5.74 2.88
N LYS A 162 -4.54 -4.75 2.13
CA LYS A 162 -5.70 -4.87 1.25
C LYS A 162 -5.42 -4.30 -0.13
N ILE A 163 -6.07 -4.89 -1.12
CA ILE A 163 -6.19 -4.35 -2.47
C ILE A 163 -7.63 -3.91 -2.64
N TYR A 164 -7.81 -2.63 -2.95
CA TYR A 164 -9.09 -1.98 -3.18
C TYR A 164 -9.26 -1.74 -4.68
N TYR A 165 -10.39 -2.16 -5.22
CA TYR A 165 -10.75 -1.96 -6.63
C TYR A 165 -11.85 -0.93 -6.70
N PHE A 166 -11.56 0.18 -7.37
CA PHE A 166 -12.53 1.24 -7.63
C PHE A 166 -12.83 1.32 -9.12
N GLU A 167 -14.06 1.68 -9.45
CA GLU A 167 -14.50 2.03 -10.78
C GLU A 167 -14.99 3.47 -10.79
N LYS A 168 -14.63 4.21 -11.83
CA LYS A 168 -15.12 5.57 -12.02
C LYS A 168 -16.60 5.53 -12.31
N ILE A 169 -17.39 6.28 -11.54
CA ILE A 169 -18.81 6.45 -11.76
C ILE A 169 -18.96 7.34 -13.00
N SER A 170 -19.71 6.86 -13.99
CA SER A 170 -20.09 7.68 -15.15
C SER A 170 -21.01 8.81 -14.68
N ASP A 171 -20.75 10.01 -15.19
CA ASP A 171 -21.62 11.17 -14.99
C ASP A 171 -22.98 10.95 -15.64
#